data_64e06975b24a0e7a489f3062e48e1c03
#
_entry.id   64e06975b24a0e7a489f3062e48e1c03
#
_cell.length_a   1.000
_cell.length_b   1.000
_cell.length_c   1.000
_cell.angle_alpha   90.00
_cell.angle_beta   90.00
_cell.angle_gamma   90.00
#
_symmetry.space_group_name_H-M   'P 1'
#
loop_
_entity.id
_entity.type
_entity.pdbx_description
1 polymer ?
#
loop_
_entity_poly.entity_id
_entity_poly.type
_entity_poly.pdbx_seq_one_letter_code
_entity_poly.pdbx_strand_id
1 'polypeptide(L)'
;MKNLALVLAFLALPLATQDQKKEEPKEPQVQKLFVLKYADPNQISNLIRVFTGNVTPNAAMHAIAVSATGPAMTAIEDAITRLDVPASAPQNVELTAYLLTGSDTDGTSGSLPKELDSVVAQLKTVFAYKSYKLGDILTLRGRTGQRLSTSGSGGSVMIGNIAQPIFPQFSVNSVGVGEGGTIHIDRLQVGNRVPVMTSLTGDPRISYQDVGLNTDVDIKEGQKVVVGKIAMNPNEAMFVALMAHVIQ
;
A
#
# COMPACT_ATOMS: atom_id res chain seq x y z
N MET A 1 -1.84 -88.11 -57.06
CA MET A 1 -3.14 -87.41 -57.07
C MET A 1 -3.26 -86.50 -55.82
N LYS A 2 -3.63 -85.31 -56.06
CA LYS A 2 -3.95 -84.18 -55.11
C LYS A 2 -2.75 -83.37 -54.65
N ASN A 3 -2.57 -82.28 -55.39
CA ASN A 3 -1.78 -81.08 -55.09
C ASN A 3 -2.33 -80.37 -53.89
N LEU A 4 -1.46 -79.96 -52.93
CA LEU A 4 -1.80 -79.01 -51.89
C LEU A 4 -0.91 -77.80 -52.09
N ALA A 5 -1.49 -76.75 -52.59
CA ALA A 5 -0.82 -75.45 -52.75
C ALA A 5 -0.77 -74.70 -51.39
N LEU A 6 0.44 -74.42 -50.95
CA LEU A 6 0.69 -73.61 -49.76
C LEU A 6 0.72 -72.15 -50.15
N VAL A 7 -0.30 -71.36 -49.70
CA VAL A 7 -0.35 -69.93 -49.89
C VAL A 7 0.37 -69.30 -48.72
N LEU A 8 1.52 -68.63 -48.96
CA LEU A 8 2.24 -67.78 -47.99
C LEU A 8 1.61 -66.39 -47.98
N ALA A 9 0.90 -66.07 -46.93
CA ALA A 9 0.42 -64.69 -46.68
C ALA A 9 1.56 -63.89 -46.06
N PHE A 10 2.08 -62.93 -46.81
CA PHE A 10 2.98 -61.86 -46.28
C PHE A 10 2.18 -60.85 -45.44
N LEU A 11 2.38 -60.87 -44.13
CA LEU A 11 1.89 -59.82 -43.23
C LEU A 11 2.86 -58.63 -43.32
N ALA A 12 2.45 -57.54 -43.99
CA ALA A 12 3.14 -56.26 -43.95
C ALA A 12 2.85 -55.55 -42.63
N LEU A 13 3.83 -55.51 -41.74
CA LEU A 13 3.80 -54.62 -40.56
C LEU A 13 4.03 -53.18 -41.02
N PRO A 14 3.20 -52.19 -40.58
CA PRO A 14 3.49 -50.80 -40.82
C PRO A 14 4.70 -50.40 -39.94
N LEU A 15 5.77 -49.89 -40.57
CA LEU A 15 6.83 -49.16 -39.89
C LEU A 15 6.20 -47.89 -39.28
N ALA A 16 6.08 -47.87 -37.95
CA ALA A 16 5.81 -46.64 -37.22
C ALA A 16 7.03 -45.75 -37.39
N THR A 17 6.88 -44.69 -38.19
CA THR A 17 7.80 -43.56 -38.26
C THR A 17 7.76 -42.88 -36.89
N GLN A 18 8.81 -43.10 -36.10
CA GLN A 18 9.05 -42.26 -34.90
C GLN A 18 9.36 -40.86 -35.42
N ASP A 19 8.43 -39.94 -35.20
CA ASP A 19 8.65 -38.49 -35.28
C ASP A 19 9.78 -38.14 -34.30
N GLN A 20 10.99 -38.11 -34.78
CA GLN A 20 12.11 -37.49 -34.07
C GLN A 20 11.78 -35.99 -33.96
N LYS A 21 11.16 -35.60 -32.83
CA LYS A 21 11.06 -34.23 -32.41
C LYS A 21 12.47 -33.67 -32.40
N LYS A 22 12.79 -32.91 -33.44
CA LYS A 22 14.06 -32.19 -33.63
C LYS A 22 14.28 -31.35 -32.39
N GLU A 23 15.11 -31.77 -31.43
CA GLU A 23 15.54 -30.94 -30.32
C GLU A 23 16.28 -29.75 -30.93
N GLU A 24 15.65 -28.56 -30.80
CA GLU A 24 16.35 -27.34 -31.11
C GLU A 24 17.62 -27.25 -30.26
N PRO A 25 18.75 -26.82 -30.83
CA PRO A 25 20.02 -26.72 -30.12
C PRO A 25 19.78 -25.82 -28.89
N LYS A 26 19.82 -26.40 -27.70
CA LYS A 26 19.76 -25.61 -26.45
C LYS A 26 20.95 -24.68 -26.45
N GLU A 27 20.70 -23.37 -26.45
CA GLU A 27 21.74 -22.36 -26.29
C GLU A 27 22.61 -22.68 -25.07
N PRO A 28 23.94 -22.51 -25.17
CA PRO A 28 24.85 -22.81 -24.07
C PRO A 28 24.49 -21.95 -22.84
N GLN A 29 24.28 -22.63 -21.71
CA GLN A 29 23.96 -22.00 -20.45
C GLN A 29 25.23 -21.56 -19.74
N VAL A 30 25.28 -20.30 -19.34
CA VAL A 30 26.34 -19.71 -18.52
C VAL A 30 25.88 -19.72 -17.07
N GLN A 31 26.74 -20.16 -16.15
CA GLN A 31 26.48 -20.08 -14.71
C GLN A 31 27.32 -19.00 -14.07
N LYS A 32 26.68 -18.16 -13.23
CA LYS A 32 27.38 -17.08 -12.54
C LYS A 32 26.86 -16.92 -11.11
N LEU A 33 27.77 -16.60 -10.20
CA LEU A 33 27.47 -16.25 -8.82
C LEU A 33 27.59 -14.74 -8.65
N PHE A 34 26.55 -14.12 -8.13
CA PHE A 34 26.51 -12.70 -7.78
C PHE A 34 26.48 -12.55 -6.27
N VAL A 35 27.45 -11.82 -5.71
CA VAL A 35 27.48 -11.43 -4.29
C VAL A 35 26.86 -10.04 -4.20
N LEU A 36 25.78 -9.91 -3.45
CA LEU A 36 25.06 -8.67 -3.25
C LEU A 36 25.64 -7.91 -2.05
N LYS A 37 25.70 -6.58 -2.15
CA LYS A 37 26.18 -5.72 -1.07
C LYS A 37 25.06 -5.20 -0.19
N TYR A 38 23.92 -4.87 -0.80
CA TYR A 38 22.84 -4.13 -0.16
C TYR A 38 21.49 -4.84 -0.26
N ALA A 39 21.17 -5.39 -1.42
CA ALA A 39 19.85 -5.94 -1.70
C ALA A 39 19.66 -7.34 -1.09
N ASP A 40 18.42 -7.67 -0.71
CA ASP A 40 18.07 -9.01 -0.25
C ASP A 40 18.08 -10.02 -1.42
N PRO A 41 18.83 -11.15 -1.30
CA PRO A 41 18.94 -12.15 -2.35
C PRO A 41 17.60 -12.73 -2.81
N ASN A 42 16.63 -12.89 -1.90
CA ASN A 42 15.32 -13.44 -2.25
C ASN A 42 14.50 -12.44 -3.09
N GLN A 43 14.55 -11.15 -2.74
CA GLN A 43 13.86 -10.11 -3.49
C GLN A 43 14.42 -9.99 -4.91
N ILE A 44 15.76 -9.90 -5.05
CA ILE A 44 16.41 -9.85 -6.36
C ILE A 44 16.11 -11.11 -7.15
N SER A 45 16.20 -12.30 -6.55
CA SER A 45 15.89 -13.58 -7.19
C SER A 45 14.48 -13.59 -7.78
N ASN A 46 13.48 -13.08 -7.06
CA ASN A 46 12.11 -13.00 -7.57
C ASN A 46 11.97 -12.09 -8.79
N LEU A 47 12.69 -10.98 -8.84
CA LEU A 47 12.67 -10.04 -9.96
C LEU A 47 13.36 -10.61 -11.20
N ILE A 48 14.53 -11.26 -11.04
CA ILE A 48 15.31 -11.78 -12.17
C ILE A 48 14.76 -13.09 -12.73
N ARG A 49 13.80 -13.76 -12.08
CA ARG A 49 13.09 -14.93 -12.62
C ARG A 49 12.38 -14.70 -13.94
N VAL A 50 12.10 -13.43 -14.27
CA VAL A 50 11.56 -13.05 -15.58
C VAL A 50 12.54 -13.38 -16.73
N PHE A 51 13.84 -13.33 -16.46
CA PHE A 51 14.89 -13.60 -17.46
C PHE A 51 15.30 -15.09 -17.49
N THR A 52 15.20 -15.80 -16.38
CA THR A 52 15.55 -17.21 -16.26
C THR A 52 14.86 -17.87 -15.06
N GLY A 53 14.40 -19.12 -15.22
CA GLY A 53 13.86 -19.93 -14.13
C GLY A 53 14.93 -20.49 -13.18
N ASN A 54 16.21 -20.48 -13.58
CA ASN A 54 17.30 -21.12 -12.85
C ASN A 54 18.04 -20.13 -11.96
N VAL A 55 17.39 -19.73 -10.86
CA VAL A 55 17.93 -18.79 -9.88
C VAL A 55 17.82 -19.40 -8.50
N THR A 56 18.93 -19.43 -7.78
CA THR A 56 19.00 -19.93 -6.40
C THR A 56 19.57 -18.86 -5.49
N PRO A 57 18.76 -18.25 -4.60
CA PRO A 57 19.23 -17.28 -3.62
C PRO A 57 19.85 -18.00 -2.42
N ASN A 58 20.87 -17.39 -1.83
CA ASN A 58 21.46 -17.79 -0.56
C ASN A 58 21.56 -16.53 0.35
N ALA A 59 20.62 -16.39 1.28
CA ALA A 59 20.55 -15.25 2.17
C ALA A 59 21.75 -15.20 3.16
N ALA A 60 22.24 -16.37 3.61
CA ALA A 60 23.35 -16.41 4.56
C ALA A 60 24.68 -15.93 3.95
N MET A 61 24.84 -16.12 2.64
CA MET A 61 26.03 -15.69 1.89
C MET A 61 25.82 -14.35 1.17
N HIS A 62 24.64 -13.73 1.28
CA HIS A 62 24.26 -12.57 0.48
C HIS A 62 24.53 -12.76 -1.03
N ALA A 63 24.21 -13.93 -1.57
CA ALA A 63 24.56 -14.31 -2.93
C ALA A 63 23.40 -14.94 -3.69
N ILE A 64 23.46 -14.86 -5.03
CA ILE A 64 22.53 -15.48 -5.95
C ILE A 64 23.31 -16.27 -7.00
N ALA A 65 23.01 -17.56 -7.15
CA ALA A 65 23.51 -18.36 -8.25
C ALA A 65 22.50 -18.33 -9.41
N VAL A 66 22.96 -18.01 -10.60
CA VAL A 66 22.13 -17.86 -11.80
C VAL A 66 22.68 -18.73 -12.91
N SER A 67 21.78 -19.42 -13.63
CA SER A 67 22.10 -20.12 -14.88
C SER A 67 21.18 -19.60 -15.98
N ALA A 68 21.76 -19.02 -17.03
CA ALA A 68 21.02 -18.40 -18.13
C ALA A 68 21.79 -18.47 -19.45
N THR A 69 21.13 -18.18 -20.58
CA THR A 69 21.82 -17.97 -21.87
C THR A 69 22.68 -16.72 -21.82
N GLY A 70 23.70 -16.60 -22.69
CA GLY A 70 24.60 -15.45 -22.70
C GLY A 70 23.89 -14.10 -22.76
N PRO A 71 22.95 -13.86 -23.69
CA PRO A 71 22.20 -12.60 -23.73
C PRO A 71 21.36 -12.33 -22.46
N ALA A 72 20.71 -13.35 -21.92
CA ALA A 72 19.94 -13.24 -20.68
C ALA A 72 20.84 -12.93 -19.49
N MET A 73 22.05 -13.54 -19.42
CA MET A 73 23.01 -13.27 -18.36
C MET A 73 23.46 -11.81 -18.33
N THR A 74 23.72 -11.21 -19.51
CA THR A 74 24.07 -9.78 -19.59
C THR A 74 22.95 -8.89 -19.07
N ALA A 75 21.70 -9.18 -19.44
CA ALA A 75 20.55 -8.43 -18.93
C ALA A 75 20.37 -8.57 -17.40
N ILE A 76 20.62 -9.77 -16.87
CA ILE A 76 20.60 -10.03 -15.42
C ILE A 76 21.70 -9.27 -14.68
N GLU A 77 22.92 -9.23 -15.23
CA GLU A 77 24.04 -8.45 -14.66
C GLU A 77 23.70 -6.96 -14.55
N ASP A 78 23.17 -6.40 -15.63
CA ASP A 78 22.74 -4.99 -15.64
C ASP A 78 21.61 -4.73 -14.63
N ALA A 79 20.62 -5.62 -14.58
CA ALA A 79 19.52 -5.52 -13.60
C ALA A 79 20.03 -5.59 -12.15
N ILE A 80 20.90 -6.56 -11.82
CA ILE A 80 21.48 -6.67 -10.48
C ILE A 80 22.28 -5.43 -10.12
N THR A 81 23.11 -4.91 -11.03
CA THR A 81 23.93 -3.73 -10.79
C THR A 81 23.07 -2.50 -10.46
N ARG A 82 21.91 -2.36 -11.11
CA ARG A 82 20.95 -1.26 -10.84
C ARG A 82 20.15 -1.44 -9.56
N LEU A 83 19.91 -2.67 -9.15
CA LEU A 83 19.08 -2.99 -7.99
C LEU A 83 19.89 -3.15 -6.70
N ASP A 84 21.17 -3.53 -6.79
CA ASP A 84 22.06 -3.70 -5.63
C ASP A 84 22.68 -2.36 -5.20
N VAL A 85 21.80 -1.41 -4.89
CA VAL A 85 22.17 -0.08 -4.41
C VAL A 85 21.82 0.08 -2.94
N PRO A 86 22.52 0.93 -2.18
CA PRO A 86 22.17 1.19 -0.79
C PRO A 86 20.72 1.65 -0.70
N ALA A 87 19.91 0.95 0.09
CA ALA A 87 18.60 1.49 0.46
C ALA A 87 18.80 2.82 1.16
N SER A 88 18.04 3.83 0.81
CA SER A 88 18.03 5.09 1.54
C SER A 88 17.80 4.79 3.02
N ALA A 89 18.65 5.35 3.90
CA ALA A 89 18.50 5.14 5.34
C ALA A 89 17.06 5.51 5.74
N PRO A 90 16.36 4.65 6.52
CA PRO A 90 15.02 4.98 6.96
C PRO A 90 15.02 6.30 7.71
N GLN A 91 14.22 7.25 7.26
CA GLN A 91 14.06 8.57 7.89
C GLN A 91 12.91 8.50 8.90
N ASN A 92 13.01 9.26 9.98
CA ASN A 92 11.89 9.43 10.88
C ASN A 92 10.93 10.46 10.29
N VAL A 93 9.63 10.19 10.38
CA VAL A 93 8.58 11.08 9.90
C VAL A 93 7.54 11.31 10.98
N GLU A 94 6.99 12.51 11.00
CA GLU A 94 5.85 12.87 11.80
C GLU A 94 4.70 13.28 10.87
N LEU A 95 3.54 12.67 11.08
CA LEU A 95 2.29 12.98 10.40
C LEU A 95 1.32 13.54 11.40
N THR A 96 0.72 14.69 11.10
CA THR A 96 -0.32 15.30 11.95
C THR A 96 -1.59 15.47 11.14
N ALA A 97 -2.67 14.83 11.60
CA ALA A 97 -4.01 14.98 11.05
C ALA A 97 -4.85 15.88 11.95
N TYR A 98 -5.41 16.94 11.37
CA TYR A 98 -6.34 17.86 12.03
C TYR A 98 -7.75 17.52 11.56
N LEU A 99 -8.62 17.16 12.49
CA LEU A 99 -10.03 16.91 12.24
C LEU A 99 -10.82 18.19 12.52
N LEU A 100 -11.31 18.83 11.46
CA LEU A 100 -12.07 20.08 11.52
C LEU A 100 -13.55 19.80 11.24
N THR A 101 -14.46 20.33 12.04
CA THR A 101 -15.89 20.28 11.76
C THR A 101 -16.36 21.63 11.23
N GLY A 102 -16.94 21.63 10.01
CA GLY A 102 -17.66 22.77 9.45
C GLY A 102 -19.15 22.62 9.72
N SER A 103 -19.83 23.70 10.14
CA SER A 103 -21.26 23.73 10.46
C SER A 103 -21.97 24.92 9.82
N ASP A 104 -23.21 24.72 9.35
CA ASP A 104 -24.09 25.77 8.83
C ASP A 104 -24.77 26.58 9.96
N THR A 105 -24.64 26.14 11.21
CA THR A 105 -25.18 26.87 12.36
C THR A 105 -24.22 27.94 12.80
N ASP A 106 -24.75 29.12 13.20
CA ASP A 106 -23.99 30.18 13.82
C ASP A 106 -23.55 29.74 15.23
N GLY A 107 -22.44 29.02 15.27
CA GLY A 107 -21.82 28.63 16.54
C GLY A 107 -20.64 29.54 16.84
N THR A 108 -20.31 29.70 18.13
CA THR A 108 -19.06 30.33 18.55
C THR A 108 -17.93 29.47 17.92
N SER A 109 -17.24 30.02 16.92
CA SER A 109 -16.03 29.41 16.40
C SER A 109 -15.11 29.26 17.59
N GLY A 110 -14.82 27.98 17.97
CA GLY A 110 -13.81 27.74 19.00
C GLY A 110 -12.49 28.34 18.53
N SER A 111 -11.64 28.75 19.47
CA SER A 111 -10.31 29.25 19.14
C SER A 111 -9.55 28.20 18.31
N LEU A 112 -9.46 28.44 17.01
CA LEU A 112 -8.64 27.62 16.13
C LEU A 112 -7.16 28.00 16.33
N PRO A 113 -6.24 27.02 16.34
CA PRO A 113 -4.82 27.33 16.29
C PRO A 113 -4.50 28.20 15.07
N LYS A 114 -3.70 29.25 15.26
CA LYS A 114 -3.29 30.15 14.16
C LYS A 114 -2.68 29.42 12.95
N GLU A 115 -2.06 28.32 13.20
CA GLU A 115 -1.48 27.47 12.15
C GLU A 115 -2.51 26.85 11.18
N LEU A 116 -3.80 26.87 11.53
CA LEU A 116 -4.91 26.41 10.69
C LEU A 116 -5.64 27.53 9.96
N ASP A 117 -5.28 28.79 10.17
CA ASP A 117 -5.94 29.94 9.55
C ASP A 117 -5.93 29.84 8.01
N SER A 118 -4.81 29.43 7.41
CA SER A 118 -4.71 29.26 5.95
C SER A 118 -5.60 28.12 5.43
N VAL A 119 -5.70 27.03 6.18
CA VAL A 119 -6.56 25.88 5.84
C VAL A 119 -8.02 26.29 5.90
N VAL A 120 -8.42 26.98 6.98
CA VAL A 120 -9.81 27.45 7.17
C VAL A 120 -10.18 28.50 6.12
N ALA A 121 -9.25 29.40 5.75
CA ALA A 121 -9.48 30.34 4.67
C ALA A 121 -9.76 29.65 3.33
N GLN A 122 -8.98 28.61 2.99
CA GLN A 122 -9.22 27.79 1.80
C GLN A 122 -10.57 27.06 1.87
N LEU A 123 -10.90 26.45 3.01
CA LEU A 123 -12.19 25.78 3.19
C LEU A 123 -13.37 26.71 2.99
N LYS A 124 -13.31 27.93 3.54
CA LYS A 124 -14.34 28.98 3.38
C LYS A 124 -14.53 29.44 1.93
N THR A 125 -13.49 29.32 1.10
CA THR A 125 -13.58 29.67 -0.33
C THR A 125 -14.38 28.64 -1.12
N VAL A 126 -14.31 27.35 -0.71
CA VAL A 126 -14.92 26.24 -1.43
C VAL A 126 -16.26 25.81 -0.82
N PHE A 127 -16.40 25.92 0.49
CA PHE A 127 -17.57 25.42 1.22
C PHE A 127 -18.24 26.56 2.01
N ALA A 128 -19.57 26.63 1.90
CA ALA A 128 -20.38 27.70 2.49
C ALA A 128 -20.74 27.45 3.97
N TYR A 129 -19.88 26.79 4.76
CA TYR A 129 -20.14 26.64 6.19
C TYR A 129 -19.88 27.93 6.95
N LYS A 130 -20.74 28.23 7.91
CA LYS A 130 -20.68 29.46 8.70
C LYS A 130 -19.61 29.41 9.80
N SER A 131 -19.41 28.25 10.38
CA SER A 131 -18.44 28.08 11.47
C SER A 131 -17.54 26.87 11.24
N TYR A 132 -16.31 26.95 11.75
CA TYR A 132 -15.35 25.84 11.76
C TYR A 132 -14.81 25.65 13.18
N LYS A 133 -14.72 24.39 13.61
CA LYS A 133 -14.18 24.01 14.93
C LYS A 133 -13.13 22.92 14.75
N LEU A 134 -12.08 22.98 15.58
CA LEU A 134 -11.14 21.89 15.70
C LEU A 134 -11.78 20.80 16.57
N GLY A 135 -11.94 19.60 16.02
CA GLY A 135 -12.47 18.45 16.74
C GLY A 135 -11.37 17.68 17.45
N ASP A 136 -10.31 17.32 16.71
CA ASP A 136 -9.20 16.54 17.27
C ASP A 136 -7.90 16.78 16.47
N ILE A 137 -6.77 16.42 17.10
CA ILE A 137 -5.44 16.42 16.48
C ILE A 137 -4.83 15.04 16.74
N LEU A 138 -4.55 14.31 15.68
CA LEU A 138 -3.94 12.98 15.73
C LEU A 138 -2.53 13.04 15.16
N THR A 139 -1.55 12.55 15.92
CA THR A 139 -0.15 12.55 15.50
C THR A 139 0.40 11.13 15.45
N LEU A 140 1.11 10.82 14.37
CA LEU A 140 1.87 9.59 14.17
C LEU A 140 3.35 9.92 13.99
N ARG A 141 4.22 9.18 14.66
CA ARG A 141 5.67 9.21 14.44
C ARG A 141 6.18 7.82 14.15
N GLY A 142 7.06 7.71 13.17
CA GLY A 142 7.68 6.44 12.83
C GLY A 142 8.70 6.57 11.72
N ARG A 143 9.10 5.43 11.16
CA ARG A 143 10.10 5.38 10.08
C ARG A 143 9.44 5.19 8.73
N THR A 144 10.07 5.74 7.70
CA THR A 144 9.69 5.49 6.30
C THR A 144 9.69 3.99 6.00
N GLY A 145 8.76 3.57 5.12
CA GLY A 145 8.58 2.17 4.71
C GLY A 145 7.83 1.29 5.72
N GLN A 146 7.40 1.83 6.87
CA GLN A 146 6.69 1.07 7.90
C GLN A 146 5.24 1.51 8.02
N ARG A 147 4.39 0.55 8.43
CA ARG A 147 3.01 0.86 8.80
C ARG A 147 2.98 1.58 10.14
N LEU A 148 2.21 2.68 10.20
CA LEU A 148 2.01 3.47 11.41
C LEU A 148 0.51 3.49 11.73
N SER A 149 0.15 3.44 13.02
CA SER A 149 -1.24 3.55 13.44
C SER A 149 -1.36 4.06 14.87
N THR A 150 -2.39 4.86 15.12
CA THR A 150 -2.82 5.27 16.46
C THR A 150 -4.33 5.24 16.54
N SER A 151 -4.83 5.00 17.73
CA SER A 151 -6.24 5.13 18.08
C SER A 151 -6.35 5.63 19.51
N GLY A 152 -7.43 6.31 19.81
CA GLY A 152 -7.64 6.90 21.12
C GLY A 152 -9.12 6.92 21.52
N SER A 153 -9.44 7.67 22.56
CA SER A 153 -10.81 8.02 22.95
C SER A 153 -11.02 9.51 22.69
N GLY A 154 -11.88 9.86 21.74
CA GLY A 154 -12.12 11.22 21.24
C GLY A 154 -13.41 11.86 21.81
N GLY A 155 -13.79 11.56 23.02
CA GLY A 155 -15.03 12.05 23.61
C GLY A 155 -16.16 11.03 23.56
N SER A 156 -17.40 11.48 23.70
CA SER A 156 -18.57 10.62 23.71
C SER A 156 -19.77 11.29 23.03
N VAL A 157 -20.67 10.49 22.52
CA VAL A 157 -21.99 10.89 22.03
C VAL A 157 -23.07 10.27 22.89
N MET A 158 -24.13 11.03 23.16
CA MET A 158 -25.28 10.51 23.90
C MET A 158 -26.18 9.69 22.99
N ILE A 159 -26.39 8.43 23.36
CA ILE A 159 -27.43 7.57 22.75
C ILE A 159 -28.46 7.26 23.81
N GLY A 160 -29.64 7.90 23.70
CA GLY A 160 -30.59 7.93 24.82
C GLY A 160 -29.96 8.65 26.01
N ASN A 161 -29.90 8.00 27.15
CA ASN A 161 -29.34 8.51 28.40
C ASN A 161 -27.93 7.98 28.72
N ILE A 162 -27.30 7.30 27.77
CA ILE A 162 -25.99 6.66 27.97
C ILE A 162 -24.95 7.31 27.07
N ALA A 163 -23.86 7.81 27.67
CA ALA A 163 -22.71 8.31 26.93
C ALA A 163 -21.94 7.13 26.31
N GLN A 164 -21.76 7.17 25.01
CA GLN A 164 -21.00 6.17 24.26
C GLN A 164 -19.71 6.79 23.73
N PRO A 165 -18.55 6.15 23.94
CA PRO A 165 -17.27 6.72 23.48
C PRO A 165 -17.17 6.74 21.96
N ILE A 166 -16.43 7.74 21.45
CA ILE A 166 -15.97 7.82 20.06
C ILE A 166 -14.49 7.46 20.03
N PHE A 167 -14.06 6.69 19.06
CA PHE A 167 -12.67 6.29 18.92
C PHE A 167 -12.07 6.88 17.63
N PRO A 168 -11.28 7.97 17.72
CA PRO A 168 -10.53 8.46 16.59
C PRO A 168 -9.47 7.44 16.18
N GLN A 169 -9.26 7.32 14.86
CA GLN A 169 -8.33 6.39 14.23
C GLN A 169 -7.52 7.13 13.19
N PHE A 170 -6.21 6.91 13.22
CA PHE A 170 -5.30 7.40 12.19
C PHE A 170 -4.28 6.32 11.87
N SER A 171 -4.19 5.93 10.61
CA SER A 171 -3.20 4.94 10.17
C SER A 171 -2.74 5.22 8.76
N VAL A 172 -1.53 4.77 8.46
CA VAL A 172 -0.94 4.75 7.12
C VAL A 172 -0.26 3.40 6.89
N ASN A 173 -0.30 2.90 5.66
CA ASN A 173 0.35 1.64 5.34
C ASN A 173 1.87 1.81 5.20
N SER A 174 2.29 2.86 4.50
CA SER A 174 3.69 3.25 4.41
C SER A 174 3.83 4.75 4.16
N VAL A 175 5.01 5.27 4.49
CA VAL A 175 5.40 6.65 4.19
C VAL A 175 6.74 6.61 3.49
N GLY A 176 6.84 7.27 2.35
CA GLY A 176 8.08 7.46 1.59
C GLY A 176 8.46 8.93 1.52
N VAL A 177 9.75 9.22 1.47
CA VAL A 177 10.27 10.58 1.20
C VAL A 177 10.94 10.55 -0.16
N GLY A 178 10.37 11.30 -1.08
CA GLY A 178 10.86 11.44 -2.45
C GLY A 178 11.74 12.67 -2.65
N GLU A 179 12.14 12.89 -3.89
CA GLU A 179 12.94 14.04 -4.27
C GLU A 179 12.19 15.36 -4.02
N GLY A 180 12.92 16.41 -3.68
CA GLY A 180 12.36 17.75 -3.43
C GLY A 180 11.47 17.87 -2.20
N GLY A 181 11.59 16.97 -1.22
CA GLY A 181 10.82 17.01 0.03
C GLY A 181 9.35 16.63 -0.13
N THR A 182 9.02 15.86 -1.16
CA THR A 182 7.68 15.28 -1.32
C THR A 182 7.56 14.05 -0.45
N ILE A 183 6.52 14.00 0.38
CA ILE A 183 6.21 12.87 1.26
C ILE A 183 5.03 12.13 0.66
N HIS A 184 5.26 10.87 0.28
CA HIS A 184 4.28 9.95 -0.28
C HIS A 184 3.66 9.14 0.86
N ILE A 185 2.35 9.12 0.97
CA ILE A 185 1.61 8.46 2.04
C ILE A 185 0.62 7.48 1.41
N ASP A 186 0.89 6.19 1.60
CA ASP A 186 0.03 5.13 1.08
C ASP A 186 -1.03 4.74 2.09
N ARG A 187 -2.26 4.61 1.62
CA ARG A 187 -3.43 4.20 2.40
C ARG A 187 -3.56 4.99 3.70
N LEU A 188 -3.58 6.30 3.56
CA LEU A 188 -3.98 7.18 4.66
C LEU A 188 -5.42 6.86 5.05
N GLN A 189 -5.62 6.42 6.29
CA GLN A 189 -6.93 6.21 6.87
C GLN A 189 -7.08 7.09 8.09
N VAL A 190 -8.04 8.02 8.03
CA VAL A 190 -8.34 8.95 9.12
C VAL A 190 -9.84 9.02 9.32
N GLY A 191 -10.28 8.90 10.56
CA GLY A 191 -11.69 8.98 10.88
C GLY A 191 -11.99 8.64 12.34
N ASN A 192 -13.28 8.41 12.60
CA ASN A 192 -13.79 8.06 13.90
C ASN A 192 -14.60 6.78 13.83
N ARG A 193 -14.43 5.94 14.81
CA ARG A 193 -15.33 4.83 15.07
C ARG A 193 -16.43 5.31 16.00
N VAL A 194 -17.65 5.42 15.47
CA VAL A 194 -18.79 6.03 16.15
C VAL A 194 -19.85 5.00 16.50
N PRO A 195 -20.51 5.13 17.67
CA PRO A 195 -21.61 4.24 18.04
C PRO A 195 -22.88 4.62 17.26
N VAL A 196 -23.56 3.62 16.74
CA VAL A 196 -24.86 3.76 16.06
C VAL A 196 -25.89 2.83 16.69
N MET A 197 -27.12 3.30 16.83
CA MET A 197 -28.22 2.47 17.29
C MET A 197 -28.73 1.61 16.14
N THR A 198 -28.75 0.29 16.30
CA THR A 198 -29.12 -0.64 15.23
C THR A 198 -30.51 -1.24 15.39
N SER A 199 -31.17 -1.04 16.55
CA SER A 199 -32.55 -1.49 16.77
C SER A 199 -33.38 -0.36 17.38
N LEU A 200 -34.50 -0.03 16.73
CA LEU A 200 -35.48 0.94 17.20
C LEU A 200 -36.65 0.25 17.95
N THR A 201 -36.81 -1.05 17.79
CA THR A 201 -37.88 -1.87 18.41
C THR A 201 -37.25 -3.03 19.19
N GLY A 202 -37.50 -3.08 20.47
CA GLY A 202 -36.92 -4.06 21.40
C GLY A 202 -35.76 -3.49 22.22
N ASP A 203 -34.87 -4.35 22.71
CA ASP A 203 -33.67 -3.90 23.42
C ASP A 203 -32.77 -3.10 22.52
N PRO A 204 -32.42 -1.84 22.88
CA PRO A 204 -31.55 -1.00 22.06
C PRO A 204 -30.16 -1.65 21.97
N ARG A 205 -29.76 -1.98 20.72
CA ARG A 205 -28.42 -2.51 20.44
C ARG A 205 -27.56 -1.39 19.86
N ILE A 206 -26.37 -1.25 20.42
CA ILE A 206 -25.37 -0.30 19.94
C ILE A 206 -24.32 -1.09 19.17
N SER A 207 -24.06 -0.70 17.96
CA SER A 207 -22.91 -1.16 17.16
C SER A 207 -22.00 0.03 16.83
N TYR A 208 -20.75 -0.28 16.53
CA TYR A 208 -19.78 0.76 16.13
C TYR A 208 -19.57 0.72 14.61
N GLN A 209 -19.57 1.89 14.01
CA GLN A 209 -19.36 2.06 12.58
C GLN A 209 -18.17 2.99 12.33
N ASP A 210 -17.33 2.64 11.36
CA ASP A 210 -16.20 3.47 10.97
C ASP A 210 -16.68 4.57 10.01
N VAL A 211 -16.41 5.81 10.35
CA VAL A 211 -16.71 7.01 9.57
C VAL A 211 -15.40 7.75 9.33
N GLY A 212 -14.94 7.75 8.10
CA GLY A 212 -13.62 8.30 7.79
C GLY A 212 -13.35 8.34 6.29
N LEU A 213 -12.13 8.69 5.94
CA LEU A 213 -11.61 8.62 4.58
C LEU A 213 -10.44 7.64 4.49
N ASN A 214 -10.28 7.09 3.29
CA ASN A 214 -9.14 6.25 2.94
C ASN A 214 -8.66 6.70 1.56
N THR A 215 -7.40 7.13 1.46
CA THR A 215 -6.82 7.66 0.22
C THR A 215 -5.30 7.56 0.23
N ASP A 216 -4.69 7.66 -0.93
CA ASP A 216 -3.27 7.90 -1.07
C ASP A 216 -3.05 9.41 -1.29
N VAL A 217 -1.99 9.97 -0.74
CA VAL A 217 -1.73 11.41 -0.84
C VAL A 217 -0.24 11.72 -0.88
N ASP A 218 0.10 12.69 -1.74
CA ASP A 218 1.43 13.27 -1.82
C ASP A 218 1.37 14.70 -1.28
N ILE A 219 2.23 15.00 -0.32
CA ILE A 219 2.31 16.34 0.27
C ILE A 219 3.75 16.81 0.33
N LYS A 220 3.96 18.11 0.23
CA LYS A 220 5.27 18.69 0.49
C LYS A 220 5.51 18.81 1.99
N GLU A 221 6.73 18.57 2.41
CA GLU A 221 7.14 18.72 3.80
C GLU A 221 6.72 20.07 4.37
N GLY A 222 6.06 20.04 5.54
CA GLY A 222 5.55 21.22 6.22
C GLY A 222 4.28 21.84 5.63
N GLN A 223 3.83 21.39 4.48
CA GLN A 223 2.58 21.87 3.87
C GLN A 223 1.37 21.25 4.58
N LYS A 224 0.34 22.07 4.83
CA LYS A 224 -0.97 21.61 5.29
C LYS A 224 -1.91 21.48 4.09
N VAL A 225 -2.44 20.28 3.87
CA VAL A 225 -3.32 19.97 2.74
C VAL A 225 -4.64 19.41 3.25
N VAL A 226 -5.76 19.90 2.75
CA VAL A 226 -7.06 19.27 2.99
C VAL A 226 -7.17 18.04 2.12
N VAL A 227 -7.16 16.85 2.75
CA VAL A 227 -7.18 15.57 2.05
C VAL A 227 -8.60 15.05 1.79
N GLY A 228 -9.59 15.55 2.50
CA GLY A 228 -10.97 15.16 2.23
C GLY A 228 -12.02 15.80 3.13
N LYS A 229 -13.28 15.60 2.71
CA LYS A 229 -14.50 15.99 3.41
C LYS A 229 -15.37 14.75 3.63
N ILE A 230 -15.87 14.61 4.84
CA ILE A 230 -16.79 13.54 5.24
C ILE A 230 -18.09 14.18 5.70
N ALA A 231 -19.21 13.92 5.03
CA ALA A 231 -20.50 14.42 5.47
C ALA A 231 -20.91 13.69 6.77
N MET A 232 -21.25 14.45 7.81
CA MET A 232 -21.74 13.92 9.08
C MET A 232 -23.27 13.94 9.14
N ASN A 233 -23.83 15.07 8.75
CA ASN A 233 -25.28 15.29 8.63
C ASN A 233 -25.51 16.39 7.58
N PRO A 234 -26.77 16.75 7.23
CA PRO A 234 -27.05 17.77 6.22
C PRO A 234 -26.40 19.13 6.48
N ASN A 235 -26.16 19.49 7.75
CA ASN A 235 -25.67 20.80 8.15
C ASN A 235 -24.21 20.78 8.64
N GLU A 236 -23.56 19.62 8.70
CA GLU A 236 -22.21 19.47 9.24
C GLU A 236 -21.37 18.50 8.41
N ALA A 237 -20.09 18.82 8.29
CA ALA A 237 -19.10 17.95 7.69
C ALA A 237 -17.79 17.99 8.45
N MET A 238 -17.10 16.86 8.47
CA MET A 238 -15.74 16.75 8.96
C MET A 238 -14.76 16.91 7.79
N PHE A 239 -13.76 17.76 7.98
CA PHE A 239 -12.64 17.95 7.07
C PHE A 239 -11.38 17.39 7.71
N VAL A 240 -10.58 16.73 6.91
CA VAL A 240 -9.27 16.23 7.34
C VAL A 240 -8.20 17.07 6.66
N ALA A 241 -7.41 17.79 7.46
CA ALA A 241 -6.20 18.43 7.00
C ALA A 241 -4.98 17.67 7.51
N LEU A 242 -4.02 17.43 6.63
CA LEU A 242 -2.82 16.65 6.92
C LEU A 242 -1.58 17.51 6.76
N MET A 243 -0.61 17.28 7.64
CA MET A 243 0.75 17.84 7.58
C MET A 243 1.75 16.70 7.84
N ALA A 244 2.90 16.74 7.16
CA ALA A 244 3.98 15.81 7.39
C ALA A 244 5.33 16.52 7.47
N HIS A 245 6.19 16.00 8.35
CA HIS A 245 7.57 16.45 8.51
C HIS A 245 8.52 15.28 8.59
N VAL A 246 9.73 15.46 8.05
CA VAL A 246 10.86 14.62 8.33
C VAL A 246 11.52 15.14 9.60
N ILE A 247 11.70 14.26 10.59
CA ILE A 247 12.33 14.60 11.88
C ILE A 247 13.70 13.94 11.96
N GLN A 248 14.66 14.67 12.41
CA GLN A 248 16.05 14.20 12.62
C GLN A 248 16.18 13.40 13.91
#